data_6e8486684179d2b9796f72c17828d0e2
#
_entry.id   6e8486684179d2b9796f72c17828d0e2
#
_cell.length_a   1.000
_cell.length_b   1.000
_cell.length_c   1.000
_cell.angle_alpha   90.00
_cell.angle_beta   90.00
_cell.angle_gamma   90.00
#
_symmetry.space_group_name_H-M   'P 1'
#
loop_
_entity.id
_entity.type
_entity.pdbx_description
1 polymer ?
#
loop_
_entity_poly.entity_id
_entity_poly.type
_entity_poly.pdbx_seq_one_letter_code
_entity_poly.pdbx_strand_id
1 'polypeptide(L)'
;LAGVHISSAFSGEVENIRLTDGFGAVRIWLLPFIKPATVRRFFPDREIVTYNDAVRAVCDSMSLDDNERNVLICHQFITGAVASDSEQTTVGGLDNVDAALFNRFDYVALGHIHKPQTVLRPEVRYCGTPLKYSFSEAGCDKSVTVVDLNQKGDVKITEKPLIPLHDMRQIKGRFDEIMAYDKSEDYLRVVLTDEEDIPDAVAKIRGVFPNIMRLDYDNSRTRSAAVFCGTADADNKSPAELFGELYEMQMGAEMTDEQRKIVDDMISEIWEGE
;
A
#
# COMPACT_ATOMS: atom_id res chain seq x y z
N LEU A 1 23.43 5.26 19.93
CA LEU A 1 22.14 4.63 19.65
C LEU A 1 22.22 3.20 20.15
N ALA A 2 21.61 2.91 21.31
CA ALA A 2 21.77 1.65 22.02
C ALA A 2 21.13 0.49 21.23
N GLY A 3 21.91 -0.26 20.45
CA GLY A 3 21.52 -1.54 19.87
C GLY A 3 20.51 -1.47 18.70
N VAL A 4 20.27 -0.28 18.10
CA VAL A 4 19.44 -0.12 16.91
C VAL A 4 20.33 -0.08 15.67
N HIS A 5 20.11 -0.99 14.74
CA HIS A 5 20.75 -1.00 13.44
C HIS A 5 19.82 -0.37 12.39
N ILE A 6 20.34 0.61 11.67
CA ILE A 6 19.61 1.32 10.63
C ILE A 6 20.45 1.30 9.36
N SER A 7 19.94 0.65 8.31
CA SER A 7 20.54 0.76 6.98
C SER A 7 20.14 2.10 6.39
N SER A 8 21.12 2.83 5.88
CA SER A 8 20.92 4.08 5.15
C SER A 8 20.48 3.82 3.70
N ALA A 9 20.52 4.84 2.85
CA ALA A 9 20.32 4.65 1.42
C ALA A 9 21.38 3.69 0.85
N PHE A 10 20.98 2.89 -0.17
CA PHE A 10 21.87 1.94 -0.81
C PHE A 10 23.15 2.61 -1.35
N SER A 11 24.30 2.08 -0.94
CA SER A 11 25.63 2.63 -1.24
C SER A 11 26.52 1.67 -2.06
N GLY A 12 25.93 0.65 -2.68
CA GLY A 12 26.61 -0.34 -3.49
C GLY A 12 26.68 -1.73 -2.85
N GLU A 13 26.53 -1.80 -1.52
CA GLU A 13 26.51 -3.04 -0.76
C GLU A 13 25.31 -3.08 0.17
N VAL A 14 24.82 -4.29 0.49
CA VAL A 14 23.76 -4.49 1.48
C VAL A 14 24.38 -4.77 2.83
N GLU A 15 24.07 -3.91 3.81
CA GLU A 15 24.52 -4.10 5.19
C GLU A 15 23.94 -5.39 5.76
N ASN A 16 24.70 -6.06 6.61
CA ASN A 16 24.20 -7.24 7.30
C ASN A 16 24.72 -7.32 8.74
N ILE A 17 23.95 -8.02 9.57
CA ILE A 17 24.27 -8.30 10.96
C ILE A 17 24.37 -9.81 11.11
N ARG A 18 25.47 -10.28 11.66
CA ARG A 18 25.67 -11.70 11.94
C ARG A 18 25.47 -11.97 13.42
N LEU A 19 24.49 -12.81 13.73
CA LEU A 19 24.20 -13.32 15.07
C LEU A 19 24.52 -14.80 15.13
N THR A 20 24.61 -15.37 16.35
CA THR A 20 24.84 -16.80 16.56
C THR A 20 24.03 -17.28 17.74
N ASP A 21 23.40 -18.45 17.60
CA ASP A 21 22.66 -19.14 18.64
C ASP A 21 22.99 -20.64 18.68
N GLY A 22 22.18 -21.45 19.38
CA GLY A 22 22.35 -22.90 19.50
C GLY A 22 22.21 -23.67 18.16
N PHE A 23 21.64 -23.07 17.13
CA PHE A 23 21.48 -23.64 15.78
C PHE A 23 22.54 -23.12 14.78
N GLY A 24 23.49 -22.31 15.22
CA GLY A 24 24.55 -21.75 14.40
C GLY A 24 24.35 -20.28 14.04
N ALA A 25 24.92 -19.84 12.92
CA ALA A 25 24.88 -18.44 12.51
C ALA A 25 23.55 -18.08 11.83
N VAL A 26 23.11 -16.85 12.10
CA VAL A 26 22.02 -16.17 11.40
C VAL A 26 22.57 -14.88 10.84
N ARG A 27 22.37 -14.62 9.56
CA ARG A 27 22.75 -13.38 8.90
C ARG A 27 21.50 -12.61 8.50
N ILE A 28 21.36 -11.40 9.04
CA ILE A 28 20.23 -10.49 8.80
C ILE A 28 20.71 -9.42 7.84
N TRP A 29 20.16 -9.42 6.64
CA TRP A 29 20.46 -8.48 5.57
C TRP A 29 19.46 -7.33 5.58
N LEU A 30 19.95 -6.09 5.53
CA LEU A 30 19.15 -4.87 5.61
C LEU A 30 19.15 -4.18 4.24
N LEU A 31 18.17 -4.48 3.40
CA LEU A 31 17.99 -3.85 2.09
C LEU A 31 17.04 -2.67 2.20
N PRO A 32 17.53 -1.42 2.10
CA PRO A 32 16.66 -0.25 2.08
C PRO A 32 15.80 -0.24 0.81
N PHE A 33 14.81 0.67 0.76
CA PHE A 33 14.08 0.91 -0.48
C PHE A 33 15.03 1.37 -1.58
N ILE A 34 15.02 0.65 -2.70
CA ILE A 34 15.89 0.95 -3.85
C ILE A 34 15.08 1.28 -5.09
N LYS A 35 15.63 2.18 -5.90
CA LYS A 35 15.11 2.54 -7.23
C LYS A 35 16.12 2.17 -8.31
N PRO A 36 15.68 1.85 -9.55
CA PRO A 36 16.59 1.52 -10.65
C PRO A 36 17.69 2.57 -10.85
N ALA A 37 17.35 3.85 -10.81
CA ALA A 37 18.29 4.95 -10.99
C ALA A 37 19.40 5.00 -9.92
N THR A 38 19.10 4.60 -8.69
CA THR A 38 20.08 4.54 -7.59
C THR A 38 21.02 3.37 -7.78
N VAL A 39 20.47 2.19 -8.08
CA VAL A 39 21.25 0.93 -8.20
C VAL A 39 22.17 0.94 -9.43
N ARG A 40 21.71 1.48 -10.54
CA ARG A 40 22.47 1.56 -11.81
C ARG A 40 23.85 2.18 -11.64
N ARG A 41 24.02 3.10 -10.70
CA ARG A 41 25.32 3.75 -10.43
C ARG A 41 26.40 2.78 -9.92
N PHE A 42 25.99 1.68 -9.30
CA PHE A 42 26.90 0.70 -8.70
C PHE A 42 27.11 -0.54 -9.56
N PHE A 43 26.29 -0.71 -10.61
CA PHE A 43 26.34 -1.85 -11.53
C PHE A 43 26.37 -1.38 -12.99
N PRO A 44 27.45 -0.67 -13.42
CA PRO A 44 27.51 -0.06 -14.75
C PRO A 44 27.45 -1.06 -15.90
N ASP A 45 27.84 -2.31 -15.64
CA ASP A 45 27.88 -3.40 -16.64
C ASP A 45 26.53 -4.16 -16.73
N ARG A 46 25.51 -3.77 -15.95
CA ARG A 46 24.20 -4.40 -15.97
C ARG A 46 23.15 -3.44 -16.54
N GLU A 47 22.29 -3.97 -17.37
CA GLU A 47 21.09 -3.25 -17.79
C GLU A 47 20.06 -3.31 -16.65
N ILE A 48 19.77 -2.14 -16.05
CA ILE A 48 18.84 -2.00 -14.93
C ILE A 48 17.79 -0.96 -15.33
N VAL A 49 16.62 -1.43 -15.76
CA VAL A 49 15.50 -0.61 -16.22
C VAL A 49 14.38 -0.61 -15.19
N THR A 50 14.03 -1.78 -14.68
CA THR A 50 12.91 -2.00 -13.77
C THR A 50 13.37 -2.14 -12.32
N TYR A 51 12.42 -2.03 -11.38
CA TYR A 51 12.68 -2.37 -9.97
C TYR A 51 13.10 -3.82 -9.79
N ASN A 52 12.52 -4.73 -10.59
CA ASN A 52 12.90 -6.13 -10.58
C ASN A 52 14.37 -6.33 -10.97
N ASP A 53 14.88 -5.60 -11.99
CA ASP A 53 16.28 -5.67 -12.38
C ASP A 53 17.19 -5.13 -11.27
N ALA A 54 16.78 -4.03 -10.63
CA ALA A 54 17.51 -3.42 -9.54
C ALA A 54 17.65 -4.37 -8.35
N VAL A 55 16.54 -4.97 -7.88
CA VAL A 55 16.54 -5.92 -6.77
C VAL A 55 17.31 -7.18 -7.14
N ARG A 56 17.18 -7.69 -8.36
CA ARG A 56 17.95 -8.83 -8.86
C ARG A 56 19.45 -8.54 -8.80
N ALA A 57 19.89 -7.40 -9.34
CA ALA A 57 21.30 -7.03 -9.35
C ALA A 57 21.90 -6.97 -7.94
N VAL A 58 21.14 -6.42 -7.00
CA VAL A 58 21.54 -6.32 -5.59
C VAL A 58 21.55 -7.70 -4.93
N CYS A 59 20.51 -8.52 -5.08
CA CYS A 59 20.46 -9.87 -4.51
C CYS A 59 21.59 -10.77 -5.04
N ASP A 60 21.91 -10.67 -6.34
CA ASP A 60 23.01 -11.42 -6.94
C ASP A 60 24.39 -11.01 -6.39
N SER A 61 24.55 -9.76 -5.97
CA SER A 61 25.81 -9.25 -5.40
C SER A 61 26.02 -9.64 -3.94
N MET A 62 24.97 -10.11 -3.25
CA MET A 62 25.04 -10.52 -1.85
C MET A 62 25.84 -11.81 -1.70
N SER A 63 26.84 -11.80 -0.82
CA SER A 63 27.65 -12.98 -0.49
C SER A 63 26.91 -13.87 0.52
N LEU A 64 25.83 -14.52 0.07
CA LEU A 64 25.05 -15.44 0.89
C LEU A 64 25.82 -16.74 1.11
N ASP A 65 25.98 -17.14 2.37
CA ASP A 65 26.41 -18.49 2.73
C ASP A 65 25.16 -19.38 2.88
N ASP A 66 25.00 -20.35 2.01
CA ASP A 66 23.82 -21.24 2.02
C ASP A 66 23.82 -22.20 3.22
N ASN A 67 24.91 -22.30 3.99
CA ASN A 67 24.98 -23.06 5.24
C ASN A 67 24.52 -22.23 6.45
N GLU A 68 24.50 -20.91 6.36
CA GLU A 68 23.95 -20.01 7.38
C GLU A 68 22.46 -19.77 7.14
N ARG A 69 21.72 -19.44 8.19
CA ARG A 69 20.34 -18.96 8.08
C ARG A 69 20.39 -17.52 7.60
N ASN A 70 19.73 -17.21 6.48
CA ASN A 70 19.71 -15.90 5.88
C ASN A 70 18.32 -15.28 5.99
N VAL A 71 18.23 -14.12 6.63
CA VAL A 71 17.00 -13.32 6.75
C VAL A 71 17.21 -12.04 5.97
N LEU A 72 16.23 -11.69 5.13
CA LEU A 72 16.19 -10.40 4.44
C LEU A 72 15.14 -9.51 5.08
N ILE A 73 15.50 -8.27 5.38
CA ILE A 73 14.56 -7.19 5.72
C ILE A 73 14.61 -6.20 4.56
N CYS A 74 13.48 -5.96 3.90
CA CYS A 74 13.43 -5.01 2.80
C CYS A 74 12.06 -4.30 2.70
N HIS A 75 12.04 -3.20 1.94
CA HIS A 75 10.86 -2.36 1.75
C HIS A 75 10.60 -2.23 0.26
N GLN A 76 9.91 -3.21 -0.34
CA GLN A 76 9.65 -3.28 -1.78
C GLN A 76 8.22 -3.77 -2.04
N PHE A 77 7.67 -3.40 -3.20
CA PHE A 77 6.40 -3.93 -3.68
C PHE A 77 6.64 -5.24 -4.43
N ILE A 78 6.08 -6.32 -3.95
CA ILE A 78 6.25 -7.66 -4.54
C ILE A 78 5.03 -8.02 -5.37
N THR A 79 5.26 -8.50 -6.57
CA THR A 79 4.20 -8.96 -7.49
C THR A 79 3.25 -9.95 -6.79
N GLY A 80 1.96 -9.69 -6.89
CA GLY A 80 0.91 -10.50 -6.26
C GLY A 80 0.49 -10.02 -4.85
N ALA A 81 1.16 -9.00 -4.29
CA ALA A 81 0.69 -8.35 -3.07
C ALA A 81 -0.51 -7.45 -3.37
N VAL A 82 -1.42 -7.35 -2.40
CA VAL A 82 -2.63 -6.50 -2.46
C VAL A 82 -2.41 -5.27 -1.62
N ALA A 83 -2.39 -4.10 -2.27
CA ALA A 83 -2.31 -2.80 -1.63
C ALA A 83 -3.67 -2.33 -1.08
N SER A 84 -3.66 -1.38 -0.15
CA SER A 84 -4.81 -0.60 0.31
C SER A 84 -4.73 0.83 -0.24
N ASP A 85 -5.75 1.67 0.02
CA ASP A 85 -5.77 3.06 -0.48
C ASP A 85 -4.69 3.95 0.17
N SER A 86 -4.01 3.46 1.19
CA SER A 86 -2.98 4.21 1.93
C SER A 86 -1.56 3.99 1.39
N GLU A 87 -1.34 3.00 0.52
CA GLU A 87 -0.08 2.82 -0.18
C GLU A 87 -0.08 3.54 -1.53
N GLN A 88 1.03 4.24 -1.80
CA GLN A 88 1.28 4.78 -3.13
C GLN A 88 1.86 3.68 -4.02
N THR A 89 1.07 3.20 -4.95
CA THR A 89 1.54 2.27 -5.99
C THR A 89 1.78 3.05 -7.29
N THR A 90 2.86 2.70 -7.99
CA THR A 90 3.17 3.33 -9.27
C THR A 90 2.20 2.82 -10.35
N VAL A 91 1.62 3.74 -11.10
CA VAL A 91 0.73 3.39 -12.22
C VAL A 91 1.47 2.49 -13.21
N GLY A 92 0.83 1.38 -13.61
CA GLY A 92 1.40 0.42 -14.56
C GLY A 92 2.31 -0.65 -13.94
N GLY A 93 2.43 -0.73 -12.59
CA GLY A 93 3.15 -1.80 -11.90
C GLY A 93 4.67 -1.83 -12.17
N LEU A 94 5.27 -0.69 -12.49
CA LEU A 94 6.70 -0.57 -12.78
C LEU A 94 7.59 -0.85 -11.56
N ASP A 95 7.03 -0.76 -10.35
CA ASP A 95 7.70 -1.02 -9.07
C ASP A 95 7.61 -2.49 -8.61
N ASN A 96 6.96 -3.36 -9.39
CA ASN A 96 6.79 -4.77 -9.09
C ASN A 96 8.11 -5.54 -9.10
N VAL A 97 8.32 -6.32 -8.03
CA VAL A 97 9.47 -7.21 -7.85
C VAL A 97 9.00 -8.66 -7.77
N ASP A 98 9.68 -9.57 -8.46
CA ASP A 98 9.38 -10.99 -8.41
C ASP A 98 9.84 -11.62 -7.09
N ALA A 99 8.93 -12.23 -6.35
CA ALA A 99 9.23 -12.93 -5.10
C ALA A 99 10.25 -14.07 -5.25
N ALA A 100 10.41 -14.65 -6.43
CA ALA A 100 11.38 -15.71 -6.72
C ALA A 100 12.83 -15.24 -6.50
N LEU A 101 13.12 -13.94 -6.56
CA LEU A 101 14.44 -13.39 -6.25
C LEU A 101 14.88 -13.66 -4.81
N PHE A 102 13.95 -13.96 -3.93
CA PHE A 102 14.18 -14.17 -2.51
C PHE A 102 14.27 -15.65 -2.11
N ASN A 103 14.33 -16.59 -3.07
CA ASN A 103 14.30 -18.02 -2.78
C ASN A 103 15.48 -18.52 -1.94
N ARG A 104 16.61 -17.81 -1.94
CA ARG A 104 17.81 -18.16 -1.14
C ARG A 104 17.73 -17.75 0.33
N PHE A 105 16.72 -16.96 0.71
CA PHE A 105 16.53 -16.53 2.09
C PHE A 105 15.61 -17.49 2.83
N ASP A 106 15.93 -17.79 4.09
CA ASP A 106 15.09 -18.61 4.96
C ASP A 106 13.82 -17.85 5.38
N TYR A 107 13.93 -16.51 5.58
CA TYR A 107 12.80 -15.63 5.85
C TYR A 107 13.02 -14.26 5.22
N VAL A 108 11.95 -13.66 4.74
CA VAL A 108 11.94 -12.30 4.16
C VAL A 108 10.88 -11.46 4.85
N ALA A 109 11.32 -10.50 5.65
CA ALA A 109 10.47 -9.51 6.30
C ALA A 109 10.26 -8.33 5.35
N LEU A 110 9.06 -8.22 4.81
CA LEU A 110 8.67 -7.18 3.85
C LEU A 110 7.98 -6.01 4.58
N GLY A 111 8.40 -4.80 4.26
CA GLY A 111 7.68 -3.55 4.49
C GLY A 111 7.07 -3.03 3.20
N HIS A 112 6.34 -1.95 3.24
CA HIS A 112 5.62 -1.23 2.19
C HIS A 112 4.11 -1.46 2.25
N ILE A 113 3.63 -2.70 2.25
CA ILE A 113 2.20 -3.01 2.26
C ILE A 113 1.67 -3.01 3.69
N HIS A 114 0.56 -2.31 3.91
CA HIS A 114 -0.03 -2.11 5.24
C HIS A 114 -0.86 -3.30 5.72
N LYS A 115 -1.31 -4.16 4.82
CA LYS A 115 -2.06 -5.38 5.16
C LYS A 115 -1.11 -6.55 5.40
N PRO A 116 -1.20 -7.27 6.55
CA PRO A 116 -0.45 -8.51 6.75
C PRO A 116 -0.81 -9.53 5.69
N GLN A 117 0.17 -10.02 4.95
CA GLN A 117 -0.02 -11.02 3.90
C GLN A 117 1.27 -11.73 3.52
N THR A 118 1.13 -12.94 3.01
CA THR A 118 2.24 -13.71 2.43
C THR A 118 2.25 -13.56 0.91
N VAL A 119 3.43 -13.67 0.32
CA VAL A 119 3.60 -13.67 -1.14
C VAL A 119 4.43 -14.88 -1.53
N LEU A 120 3.97 -15.66 -2.49
CA LEU A 120 4.57 -16.88 -3.01
C LEU A 120 4.67 -18.02 -1.97
N ARG A 121 5.29 -17.79 -0.80
CA ARG A 121 5.48 -18.77 0.27
C ARG A 121 5.35 -18.11 1.66
N PRO A 122 5.05 -18.87 2.72
CA PRO A 122 4.81 -18.30 4.06
C PRO A 122 5.97 -17.46 4.61
N GLU A 123 7.19 -17.81 4.25
CA GLU A 123 8.42 -17.15 4.73
C GLU A 123 8.72 -15.83 4.01
N VAL A 124 7.98 -15.47 2.95
CA VAL A 124 8.04 -14.15 2.29
C VAL A 124 6.78 -13.38 2.68
N ARG A 125 6.92 -12.44 3.61
CA ARG A 125 5.75 -11.90 4.29
C ARG A 125 5.84 -10.40 4.58
N TYR A 126 4.74 -9.70 4.31
CA TYR A 126 4.44 -8.38 4.86
C TYR A 126 3.84 -8.56 6.26
N CYS A 127 4.43 -7.92 7.27
CA CYS A 127 3.83 -7.90 8.61
C CYS A 127 2.66 -6.90 8.69
N GLY A 128 2.55 -5.98 7.73
CA GLY A 128 1.62 -4.87 7.76
C GLY A 128 2.05 -3.75 8.72
N THR A 129 1.14 -2.82 8.93
CA THR A 129 1.32 -1.72 9.89
C THR A 129 0.68 -2.05 11.23
N PRO A 130 1.17 -1.48 12.35
CA PRO A 130 0.62 -1.76 13.68
C PRO A 130 -0.79 -1.22 13.88
N LEU A 131 -1.18 -0.18 13.13
CA LEU A 131 -2.51 0.43 13.16
C LEU A 131 -3.08 0.53 11.75
N LYS A 132 -4.39 0.77 11.64
CA LYS A 132 -5.08 1.07 10.38
C LYS A 132 -4.87 2.54 10.03
N TYR A 133 -4.44 2.84 8.81
CA TYR A 133 -4.19 4.21 8.34
C TYR A 133 -5.25 4.71 7.35
N SER A 134 -6.09 3.82 6.84
CA SER A 134 -7.22 4.19 5.99
C SER A 134 -8.44 3.32 6.26
N PHE A 135 -9.62 3.80 5.84
CA PHE A 135 -10.86 3.04 5.95
C PHE A 135 -10.92 1.83 5.02
N SER A 136 -10.08 1.74 4.00
CA SER A 136 -9.91 0.53 3.21
C SER A 136 -9.30 -0.63 4.02
N GLU A 137 -8.62 -0.31 5.13
CA GLU A 137 -8.07 -1.27 6.08
C GLU A 137 -9.05 -1.64 7.23
N ALA A 138 -10.27 -1.06 7.27
CA ALA A 138 -11.21 -1.24 8.37
C ALA A 138 -11.53 -2.73 8.67
N GLY A 139 -11.57 -3.57 7.64
CA GLY A 139 -11.77 -5.01 7.76
C GLY A 139 -10.48 -5.82 7.93
N CYS A 140 -9.33 -5.18 8.20
CA CYS A 140 -8.04 -5.84 8.31
C CYS A 140 -7.60 -5.93 9.77
N ASP A 141 -7.36 -7.14 10.27
CA ASP A 141 -6.76 -7.34 11.58
C ASP A 141 -5.26 -7.06 11.53
N LYS A 142 -4.78 -6.27 12.50
CA LYS A 142 -3.38 -5.92 12.63
C LYS A 142 -2.66 -6.88 13.56
N SER A 143 -1.40 -7.18 13.23
CA SER A 143 -0.62 -8.16 13.99
C SER A 143 0.87 -7.87 13.98
N VAL A 144 1.57 -8.46 14.94
CA VAL A 144 3.03 -8.61 14.90
C VAL A 144 3.34 -10.04 14.45
N THR A 145 4.26 -10.16 13.51
CA THR A 145 4.77 -11.48 13.07
C THR A 145 5.96 -11.88 13.94
N VAL A 146 5.82 -12.96 14.68
CA VAL A 146 6.90 -13.60 15.44
C VAL A 146 7.48 -14.73 14.59
N VAL A 147 8.79 -14.73 14.42
CA VAL A 147 9.50 -15.68 13.58
C VAL A 147 10.51 -16.43 14.44
N ASP A 148 10.29 -17.72 14.65
CA ASP A 148 11.23 -18.62 15.32
C ASP A 148 12.09 -19.29 14.24
N LEU A 149 13.37 -18.94 14.20
CA LEU A 149 14.36 -19.53 13.31
C LEU A 149 15.06 -20.67 14.03
N ASN A 150 14.71 -21.90 13.73
CA ASN A 150 15.35 -23.10 14.27
C ASN A 150 16.58 -23.51 13.41
N GLN A 151 16.70 -24.76 13.04
CA GLN A 151 17.72 -25.22 12.10
C GLN A 151 17.50 -24.59 10.71
N LYS A 152 18.54 -24.58 9.89
CA LYS A 152 18.46 -24.12 8.49
C LYS A 152 17.25 -24.76 7.77
N GLY A 153 16.38 -23.93 7.24
CA GLY A 153 15.14 -24.32 6.54
C GLY A 153 13.95 -24.62 7.47
N ASP A 154 14.11 -24.59 8.80
CA ASP A 154 13.01 -24.73 9.75
C ASP A 154 12.63 -23.36 10.34
N VAL A 155 11.57 -22.77 9.79
CA VAL A 155 11.05 -21.46 10.15
C VAL A 155 9.62 -21.59 10.63
N LYS A 156 9.36 -21.19 11.88
CA LYS A 156 8.00 -21.14 12.44
C LYS A 156 7.53 -19.71 12.51
N ILE A 157 6.38 -19.45 11.93
CA ILE A 157 5.75 -18.13 11.87
C ILE A 157 4.50 -18.12 12.71
N THR A 158 4.39 -17.14 13.61
CA THR A 158 3.22 -16.97 14.50
C THR A 158 2.77 -15.53 14.45
N GLU A 159 1.48 -15.30 14.20
CA GLU A 159 0.88 -13.97 14.25
C GLU A 159 0.33 -13.70 15.65
N LYS A 160 0.67 -12.52 16.18
CA LYS A 160 0.12 -12.03 17.45
C LYS A 160 -0.73 -10.80 17.15
N PRO A 161 -2.04 -10.83 17.42
CA PRO A 161 -2.93 -9.72 17.12
C PRO A 161 -2.54 -8.48 17.91
N LEU A 162 -2.65 -7.32 17.26
CA LEU A 162 -2.56 -6.01 17.88
C LEU A 162 -3.98 -5.46 18.04
N ILE A 163 -4.37 -5.20 19.28
CA ILE A 163 -5.68 -4.63 19.59
C ILE A 163 -5.45 -3.15 19.91
N PRO A 164 -5.91 -2.22 19.07
CA PRO A 164 -5.76 -0.80 19.32
C PRO A 164 -6.68 -0.34 20.47
N LEU A 165 -6.34 0.77 21.14
CA LEU A 165 -7.21 1.39 22.15
C LEU A 165 -8.53 1.87 21.52
N HIS A 166 -8.44 2.48 20.34
CA HIS A 166 -9.56 2.91 19.50
C HIS A 166 -9.36 2.31 18.11
N ASP A 167 -10.30 1.51 17.65
CA ASP A 167 -10.21 0.89 16.33
C ASP A 167 -10.69 1.85 15.23
N MET A 168 -10.35 1.55 14.00
CA MET A 168 -10.88 2.23 12.82
C MET A 168 -11.89 1.32 12.14
N ARG A 169 -13.16 1.75 12.09
CA ARG A 169 -14.27 0.96 11.56
C ARG A 169 -15.12 1.74 10.59
N GLN A 170 -15.78 1.02 9.69
CA GLN A 170 -16.84 1.55 8.86
C GLN A 170 -18.18 0.96 9.28
N ILE A 171 -19.17 1.81 9.48
CA ILE A 171 -20.56 1.40 9.73
C ILE A 171 -21.45 1.96 8.63
N LYS A 172 -22.43 1.17 8.21
CA LYS A 172 -23.38 1.53 7.15
C LYS A 172 -24.79 1.14 7.58
N GLY A 173 -25.72 2.06 7.44
CA GLY A 173 -27.12 1.84 7.77
C GLY A 173 -27.93 3.13 7.71
N ARG A 174 -29.19 3.05 8.11
CA ARG A 174 -30.05 4.23 8.27
C ARG A 174 -29.64 4.99 9.52
N PHE A 175 -29.89 6.28 9.50
CA PHE A 175 -29.54 7.16 10.62
C PHE A 175 -30.09 6.65 11.97
N ASP A 176 -31.38 6.28 12.03
CA ASP A 176 -31.99 5.79 13.26
C ASP A 176 -31.37 4.49 13.78
N GLU A 177 -30.99 3.60 12.88
CA GLU A 177 -30.30 2.35 13.22
C GLU A 177 -28.91 2.63 13.82
N ILE A 178 -28.16 3.53 13.20
CA ILE A 178 -26.83 3.93 13.66
C ILE A 178 -26.87 4.63 15.01
N MET A 179 -27.89 5.47 15.24
CA MET A 179 -28.09 6.14 16.53
C MET A 179 -28.49 5.20 17.65
N ALA A 180 -28.97 3.98 17.34
CA ALA A 180 -29.33 2.95 18.30
C ALA A 180 -28.13 2.07 18.74
N TYR A 181 -26.97 2.23 18.12
CA TYR A 181 -25.78 1.47 18.52
C TYR A 181 -25.23 1.95 19.87
N ASP A 182 -24.49 1.05 20.54
CA ASP A 182 -23.77 1.43 21.75
C ASP A 182 -22.67 2.47 21.44
N LYS A 183 -22.43 3.35 22.41
CA LYS A 183 -21.38 4.36 22.31
C LYS A 183 -20.01 3.71 22.11
N SER A 184 -19.22 4.30 21.22
CA SER A 184 -17.85 3.86 20.97
C SER A 184 -16.95 5.07 20.70
N GLU A 185 -15.72 4.98 21.17
CA GLU A 185 -14.66 5.96 20.90
C GLU A 185 -13.78 5.57 19.69
N ASP A 186 -14.17 4.55 18.93
CA ASP A 186 -13.48 4.18 17.71
C ASP A 186 -13.56 5.30 16.65
N TYR A 187 -12.57 5.31 15.76
CA TYR A 187 -12.55 6.19 14.60
C TYR A 187 -13.49 5.65 13.53
N LEU A 188 -14.55 6.39 13.20
CA LEU A 188 -15.61 5.88 12.35
C LEU A 188 -15.75 6.63 11.02
N ARG A 189 -15.89 5.84 9.97
CA ARG A 189 -16.56 6.24 8.74
C ARG A 189 -17.99 5.76 8.79
N VAL A 190 -18.93 6.70 8.70
CA VAL A 190 -20.38 6.40 8.68
C VAL A 190 -20.87 6.57 7.26
N VAL A 191 -21.60 5.58 6.76
CA VAL A 191 -22.25 5.61 5.45
C VAL A 191 -23.76 5.53 5.66
N LEU A 192 -24.47 6.65 5.52
CA LEU A 192 -25.92 6.70 5.64
C LEU A 192 -26.61 6.20 4.38
N THR A 193 -27.65 5.40 4.56
CA THR A 193 -28.47 4.87 3.46
C THR A 193 -29.82 5.57 3.33
N ASP A 194 -30.03 6.65 4.10
CA ASP A 194 -31.24 7.46 4.04
C ASP A 194 -31.32 8.18 2.68
N GLU A 195 -32.50 8.19 2.08
CA GLU A 195 -32.74 8.87 0.79
C GLU A 195 -32.76 10.40 0.93
N GLU A 196 -33.10 10.90 2.10
CA GLU A 196 -33.10 12.33 2.43
C GLU A 196 -31.89 12.72 3.26
N ASP A 197 -31.38 13.93 3.06
CA ASP A 197 -30.30 14.47 3.86
C ASP A 197 -30.76 14.72 5.30
N ILE A 198 -30.02 14.19 6.25
CA ILE A 198 -30.29 14.39 7.68
C ILE A 198 -29.67 15.70 8.12
N PRO A 199 -30.48 16.70 8.56
CA PRO A 199 -29.96 17.97 9.07
C PRO A 199 -29.03 17.73 10.27
N ASP A 200 -27.84 18.36 10.26
CA ASP A 200 -26.85 18.27 11.32
C ASP A 200 -26.42 16.83 11.68
N ALA A 201 -26.43 15.91 10.70
CA ALA A 201 -26.16 14.48 10.90
C ALA A 201 -24.85 14.26 11.68
N VAL A 202 -23.76 14.90 11.31
CA VAL A 202 -22.45 14.76 11.99
C VAL A 202 -22.54 15.18 13.46
N ALA A 203 -23.21 16.28 13.77
CA ALA A 203 -23.34 16.76 15.16
C ALA A 203 -24.16 15.78 16.01
N LYS A 204 -25.22 15.21 15.44
CA LYS A 204 -26.05 14.19 16.12
C LYS A 204 -25.29 12.90 16.34
N ILE A 205 -24.59 12.40 15.31
CA ILE A 205 -23.82 11.16 15.37
C ILE A 205 -22.67 11.29 16.39
N ARG A 206 -22.04 12.45 16.54
CA ARG A 206 -21.01 12.69 17.56
C ARG A 206 -21.50 12.50 19.00
N GLY A 207 -22.80 12.55 19.25
CA GLY A 207 -23.39 12.21 20.55
C GLY A 207 -23.20 10.75 20.94
N VAL A 208 -23.09 9.85 19.95
CA VAL A 208 -22.87 8.40 20.12
C VAL A 208 -21.44 8.04 19.80
N PHE A 209 -20.88 8.64 18.75
CA PHE A 209 -19.54 8.37 18.21
C PHE A 209 -18.72 9.66 18.13
N PRO A 210 -18.03 10.06 19.21
CA PRO A 210 -17.31 11.34 19.28
C PRO A 210 -16.22 11.46 18.21
N ASN A 211 -15.62 10.32 17.81
CA ASN A 211 -14.51 10.24 16.85
C ASN A 211 -14.97 9.90 15.42
N ILE A 212 -16.17 10.38 15.01
CA ILE A 212 -16.54 10.29 13.60
C ILE A 212 -15.56 11.10 12.76
N MET A 213 -14.93 10.46 11.80
CA MET A 213 -13.95 11.06 10.89
C MET A 213 -14.56 11.41 9.52
N ARG A 214 -15.51 10.59 9.06
CA ARG A 214 -16.11 10.77 7.74
C ARG A 214 -17.58 10.35 7.74
N LEU A 215 -18.40 11.15 7.06
CA LEU A 215 -19.80 10.85 6.77
C LEU A 215 -19.99 10.85 5.26
N ASP A 216 -20.49 9.75 4.74
CA ASP A 216 -20.87 9.59 3.34
C ASP A 216 -22.36 9.18 3.26
N TYR A 217 -22.96 9.35 2.09
CA TYR A 217 -24.29 8.83 1.76
C TYR A 217 -24.18 7.80 0.64
N ASP A 218 -24.89 6.68 0.79
CA ASP A 218 -25.11 5.67 -0.26
C ASP A 218 -26.60 5.52 -0.51
N ASN A 219 -27.17 6.45 -1.26
CA ASN A 219 -28.59 6.49 -1.63
C ASN A 219 -28.78 6.54 -3.15
N SER A 220 -30.03 6.59 -3.61
CA SER A 220 -30.35 6.61 -5.05
C SER A 220 -29.67 7.78 -5.77
N ARG A 221 -29.60 8.95 -5.13
CA ARG A 221 -28.97 10.16 -5.68
C ARG A 221 -27.47 10.01 -5.85
N THR A 222 -26.75 9.52 -4.82
CA THR A 222 -25.30 9.35 -4.88
C THR A 222 -24.89 8.23 -5.85
N ARG A 223 -25.69 7.16 -5.97
CA ARG A 223 -25.48 6.10 -6.95
C ARG A 223 -25.69 6.59 -8.38
N SER A 224 -26.73 7.40 -8.61
CA SER A 224 -26.97 7.99 -9.93
C SER A 224 -25.82 8.91 -10.34
N ALA A 225 -25.31 9.74 -9.41
CA ALA A 225 -24.16 10.59 -9.66
C ALA A 225 -22.89 9.77 -9.96
N ALA A 226 -22.68 8.66 -9.27
CA ALA A 226 -21.53 7.77 -9.51
C ALA A 226 -21.61 7.05 -10.88
N VAL A 227 -22.83 6.72 -11.35
CA VAL A 227 -23.04 6.16 -12.70
C VAL A 227 -22.75 7.21 -13.78
N PHE A 228 -23.04 8.50 -13.50
CA PHE A 228 -22.68 9.60 -14.41
C PHE A 228 -21.18 9.93 -14.41
N CYS A 229 -20.47 9.67 -13.32
CA CYS A 229 -19.01 9.85 -13.21
C CYS A 229 -18.24 8.64 -13.72
N GLY A 230 -18.73 7.87 -14.64
CA GLY A 230 -18.18 6.79 -15.45
C GLY A 230 -16.76 6.26 -15.11
N THR A 231 -16.55 5.84 -13.86
CA THR A 231 -15.21 5.44 -13.37
C THR A 231 -14.73 4.08 -13.90
N ALA A 232 -15.60 3.33 -14.59
CA ALA A 232 -15.21 2.01 -15.12
C ALA A 232 -14.30 2.08 -16.36
N ASP A 233 -14.16 3.26 -16.99
CA ASP A 233 -13.43 3.45 -18.24
C ASP A 233 -12.37 4.56 -18.17
N ALA A 234 -12.21 5.21 -17.01
CA ALA A 234 -11.26 6.33 -16.85
C ALA A 234 -9.80 5.89 -17.05
N ASP A 235 -9.47 4.67 -16.66
CA ASP A 235 -8.10 4.14 -16.78
C ASP A 235 -7.70 3.86 -18.24
N ASN A 236 -8.65 3.83 -19.17
CA ASN A 236 -8.43 3.58 -20.60
C ASN A 236 -8.54 4.84 -21.47
N LYS A 237 -8.91 6.00 -20.89
CA LYS A 237 -9.13 7.25 -21.62
C LYS A 237 -7.94 8.19 -21.46
N SER A 238 -7.64 8.94 -22.53
CA SER A 238 -6.65 9.99 -22.46
C SER A 238 -7.14 11.17 -21.58
N PRO A 239 -6.24 11.98 -21.01
CA PRO A 239 -6.59 13.18 -20.27
C PRO A 239 -7.48 14.15 -21.07
N ALA A 240 -7.26 14.25 -22.38
CA ALA A 240 -8.08 15.08 -23.26
C ALA A 240 -9.51 14.55 -23.42
N GLU A 241 -9.70 13.24 -23.51
CA GLU A 241 -11.01 12.60 -23.57
C GLU A 241 -11.78 12.78 -22.25
N LEU A 242 -11.10 12.58 -21.10
CA LEU A 242 -11.69 12.78 -19.77
C LEU A 242 -12.12 14.23 -19.56
N PHE A 243 -11.29 15.18 -19.99
CA PHE A 243 -11.64 16.60 -19.90
C PHE A 243 -12.81 16.97 -20.83
N GLY A 244 -12.86 16.39 -22.03
CA GLY A 244 -13.95 16.57 -22.98
C GLY A 244 -15.30 16.12 -22.40
N GLU A 245 -15.35 14.94 -21.80
CA GLU A 245 -16.55 14.41 -21.16
C GLU A 245 -16.99 15.27 -19.95
N LEU A 246 -16.04 15.71 -19.13
CA LEU A 246 -16.33 16.62 -18.02
C LEU A 246 -16.90 17.96 -18.50
N TYR A 247 -16.31 18.51 -19.56
CA TYR A 247 -16.78 19.76 -20.17
C TYR A 247 -18.22 19.63 -20.68
N GLU A 248 -18.49 18.60 -21.48
CA GLU A 248 -19.83 18.33 -21.99
C GLU A 248 -20.87 18.16 -20.87
N MET A 249 -20.49 17.44 -19.80
CA MET A 249 -21.34 17.25 -18.62
C MET A 249 -21.67 18.57 -17.92
N GLN A 250 -20.68 19.47 -17.78
CA GLN A 250 -20.84 20.74 -17.08
C GLN A 250 -21.55 21.82 -17.92
N MET A 251 -21.26 21.87 -19.22
CA MET A 251 -21.71 22.89 -20.10
C MET A 251 -22.94 22.50 -20.92
N GLY A 252 -23.30 21.19 -20.94
CA GLY A 252 -24.41 20.66 -21.73
C GLY A 252 -24.17 20.71 -23.26
N ALA A 253 -22.93 20.90 -23.69
CA ALA A 253 -22.51 20.95 -25.10
C ALA A 253 -21.06 20.50 -25.25
N GLU A 254 -20.72 19.90 -26.40
CA GLU A 254 -19.34 19.55 -26.72
C GLU A 254 -18.43 20.79 -26.83
N MET A 255 -17.14 20.60 -26.58
CA MET A 255 -16.12 21.63 -26.83
C MET A 255 -16.05 21.98 -28.32
N THR A 256 -15.86 23.27 -28.62
CA THR A 256 -15.49 23.71 -29.96
C THR A 256 -14.07 23.25 -30.31
N ASP A 257 -13.73 23.21 -31.60
CA ASP A 257 -12.39 22.84 -32.05
C ASP A 257 -11.31 23.74 -31.47
N GLU A 258 -11.60 25.04 -31.27
CA GLU A 258 -10.67 25.99 -30.64
C GLU A 258 -10.44 25.68 -29.18
N GLN A 259 -11.50 25.35 -28.44
CA GLN A 259 -11.42 24.96 -27.03
C GLN A 259 -10.67 23.64 -26.85
N ARG A 260 -10.96 22.66 -27.71
CA ARG A 260 -10.25 21.36 -27.72
C ARG A 260 -8.76 21.56 -27.94
N LYS A 261 -8.37 22.40 -28.91
CA LYS A 261 -6.97 22.70 -29.18
C LYS A 261 -6.27 23.33 -27.97
N ILE A 262 -6.91 24.26 -27.27
CA ILE A 262 -6.34 24.88 -26.06
C ILE A 262 -6.08 23.80 -24.98
N VAL A 263 -7.03 22.90 -24.78
CA VAL A 263 -6.90 21.80 -23.81
C VAL A 263 -5.76 20.86 -24.18
N ASP A 264 -5.67 20.47 -25.44
CA ASP A 264 -4.60 19.60 -25.95
C ASP A 264 -3.21 20.24 -25.78
N ASP A 265 -3.10 21.55 -26.10
CA ASP A 265 -1.87 22.31 -25.93
C ASP A 265 -1.46 22.38 -24.44
N MET A 266 -2.40 22.63 -23.53
CA MET A 266 -2.15 22.65 -22.08
C MET A 266 -1.75 21.27 -21.54
N ILE A 267 -2.41 20.20 -21.98
CA ILE A 267 -2.09 18.83 -21.59
C ILE A 267 -0.66 18.49 -22.04
N SER A 268 -0.30 18.81 -23.30
CA SER A 268 1.03 18.59 -23.82
C SER A 268 2.09 19.36 -23.02
N GLU A 269 1.85 20.62 -22.69
CA GLU A 269 2.77 21.44 -21.90
C GLU A 269 3.00 20.87 -20.49
N ILE A 270 1.97 20.33 -19.83
CA ILE A 270 2.07 19.73 -18.51
C ILE A 270 2.82 18.40 -18.54
N TRP A 271 2.56 17.54 -19.53
CA TRP A 271 3.15 16.19 -19.61
C TRP A 271 4.54 16.17 -20.26
N GLU A 272 4.87 17.13 -21.13
CA GLU A 272 6.22 17.25 -21.72
C GLU A 272 7.20 18.05 -20.84
N GLY A 273 6.69 18.72 -19.80
CA GLY A 273 7.46 19.54 -18.85
C GLY A 273 8.04 18.79 -17.65
N GLU A 274 7.85 17.47 -17.54
CA GLU A 274 8.47 16.57 -16.57
C GLU A 274 9.53 15.68 -17.26
#